data_5e66f040c78387469a97cbaff25326a3
#
_entry.id   5e66f040c78387469a97cbaff25326a3
#
_cell.length_a   1.000
_cell.length_b   1.000
_cell.length_c   1.000
_cell.angle_alpha   90.00
_cell.angle_beta   90.00
_cell.angle_gamma   90.00
#
_symmetry.space_group_name_H-M   'P 1'
#
loop_
_entity.id
_entity.type
_entity.pdbx_description
1 polymer ?
#
loop_
_entity_poly.entity_id
_entity_poly.type
_entity_poly.pdbx_seq_one_letter_code
_entity_poly.pdbx_strand_id
1 'polypeptide(L)'
;MSWDEKLLKQAKKIIKLYPQKRSALGTLLHLAQSKDGYISDDSISVISNLVGITEVQVKSVSTFYSMYKQEPTGKYLLSVCKSISCEINNSSEVINKLQEFTGLNNNETDEDGLFTFEAVECIGACGGAPAMQVNYETVEGLTAENAINLCSWLKAVSYTHLTLPTTTP
;
A
#
# COMPACT_ATOMS: atom_id res chain seq x y z
N MET A 1 18.45 6.28 -4.26
CA MET A 1 18.79 6.17 -5.71
C MET A 1 18.00 7.21 -6.48
N SER A 2 18.64 8.07 -7.23
CA SER A 2 17.93 9.10 -8.03
C SER A 2 17.09 8.43 -9.13
N TRP A 3 16.03 9.11 -9.58
CA TRP A 3 15.17 8.64 -10.66
C TRP A 3 15.97 8.53 -11.97
N ASP A 4 15.74 7.44 -12.71
CA ASP A 4 16.34 7.26 -14.03
C ASP A 4 15.74 8.24 -15.09
N GLU A 5 16.37 8.33 -16.25
CA GLU A 5 15.91 9.20 -17.34
C GLU A 5 14.49 8.87 -17.79
N LYS A 6 14.09 7.61 -17.79
CA LYS A 6 12.76 7.15 -18.21
C LYS A 6 11.70 7.67 -17.25
N LEU A 7 11.94 7.53 -15.93
CA LEU A 7 11.03 7.99 -14.88
C LEU A 7 10.93 9.53 -14.86
N LEU A 8 12.06 10.24 -15.00
CA LEU A 8 12.10 11.69 -15.11
C LEU A 8 11.31 12.20 -16.35
N LYS A 9 11.43 11.50 -17.47
CA LYS A 9 10.65 11.83 -18.69
C LYS A 9 9.16 11.63 -18.47
N GLN A 10 8.78 10.57 -17.76
CA GLN A 10 7.38 10.30 -17.39
C GLN A 10 6.85 11.36 -16.43
N ALA A 11 7.60 11.72 -15.39
CA ALA A 11 7.24 12.78 -14.45
C ALA A 11 7.02 14.13 -15.16
N LYS A 12 7.92 14.50 -16.07
CA LYS A 12 7.78 15.74 -16.88
C LYS A 12 6.55 15.70 -17.78
N LYS A 13 6.14 14.54 -18.32
CA LYS A 13 4.88 14.40 -19.08
C LYS A 13 3.67 14.59 -18.15
N ILE A 14 3.68 14.00 -16.96
CA ILE A 14 2.61 14.14 -15.96
C ILE A 14 2.43 15.62 -15.60
N ILE A 15 3.50 16.33 -15.28
CA ILE A 15 3.44 17.75 -14.90
C ILE A 15 2.77 18.60 -15.99
N LYS A 16 2.99 18.30 -17.27
CA LYS A 16 2.39 19.03 -18.41
C LYS A 16 0.88 18.85 -18.54
N LEU A 17 0.29 17.84 -17.90
CA LEU A 17 -1.17 17.61 -17.91
C LEU A 17 -1.92 18.56 -16.97
N TYR A 18 -1.21 19.26 -16.09
CA TYR A 18 -1.81 20.13 -15.09
C TYR A 18 -1.53 21.60 -15.37
N PRO A 19 -2.51 22.50 -15.14
CA PRO A 19 -2.32 23.95 -15.30
C PRO A 19 -1.23 24.52 -14.40
N GLN A 20 -1.07 23.93 -13.20
CA GLN A 20 -0.05 24.30 -12.24
C GLN A 20 0.78 23.06 -11.87
N LYS A 21 2.10 23.19 -11.83
CA LYS A 21 3.01 22.08 -11.50
C LYS A 21 2.67 21.43 -10.16
N ARG A 22 2.27 22.23 -9.15
CA ARG A 22 1.89 21.76 -7.82
C ARG A 22 0.72 20.78 -7.85
N SER A 23 -0.21 20.93 -8.78
CA SER A 23 -1.37 20.04 -8.91
C SER A 23 -0.99 18.61 -9.35
N ALA A 24 0.22 18.42 -9.91
CA ALA A 24 0.73 17.11 -10.28
C ALA A 24 1.30 16.32 -9.07
N LEU A 25 1.39 16.93 -7.88
CA LEU A 25 2.09 16.36 -6.73
C LEU A 25 1.58 14.96 -6.36
N GLY A 26 0.27 14.75 -6.24
CA GLY A 26 -0.31 13.45 -5.93
C GLY A 26 0.07 12.37 -6.94
N THR A 27 -0.03 12.68 -8.24
CA THR A 27 0.34 11.74 -9.31
C THR A 27 1.83 11.44 -9.31
N LEU A 28 2.69 12.40 -8.96
CA LEU A 28 4.13 12.18 -8.83
C LEU A 28 4.48 11.32 -7.62
N LEU A 29 3.74 11.45 -6.51
CA LEU A 29 3.89 10.57 -5.34
C LEU A 29 3.48 9.13 -5.69
N HIS A 30 2.38 8.92 -6.44
CA HIS A 30 2.05 7.59 -6.96
C HIS A 30 3.14 7.03 -7.88
N LEU A 31 3.70 7.86 -8.75
CA LEU A 31 4.81 7.43 -9.62
C LEU A 31 6.04 7.02 -8.80
N ALA A 32 6.38 7.78 -7.74
CA ALA A 32 7.46 7.42 -6.81
C ALA A 32 7.19 6.09 -6.12
N GLN A 33 6.00 5.93 -5.55
CA GLN A 33 5.62 4.70 -4.86
C GLN A 33 5.58 3.48 -5.79
N SER A 34 5.17 3.65 -7.04
CA SER A 34 5.18 2.56 -8.02
C SER A 34 6.60 2.06 -8.36
N LYS A 35 7.62 2.89 -8.13
CA LYS A 35 9.03 2.54 -8.36
C LYS A 35 9.62 1.76 -7.18
N ASP A 36 9.44 2.30 -5.97
CA ASP A 36 10.15 1.84 -4.77
C ASP A 36 9.24 1.06 -3.78
N GLY A 37 7.92 1.01 -4.04
CA GLY A 37 6.92 0.47 -3.12
C GLY A 37 6.54 1.44 -1.99
N TYR A 38 7.31 2.51 -1.80
CA TYR A 38 7.09 3.54 -0.79
C TYR A 38 7.67 4.89 -1.24
N ILE A 39 7.45 5.95 -0.47
CA ILE A 39 7.97 7.29 -0.76
C ILE A 39 9.32 7.48 -0.05
N SER A 40 10.40 7.30 -0.79
CA SER A 40 11.75 7.52 -0.29
C SER A 40 12.10 9.03 -0.18
N ASP A 41 13.05 9.38 0.70
CA ASP A 41 13.55 10.76 0.82
C ASP A 41 14.19 11.26 -0.50
N ASP A 42 14.86 10.38 -1.25
CA ASP A 42 15.36 10.69 -2.61
C ASP A 42 14.21 11.11 -3.54
N SER A 43 13.08 10.39 -3.49
CA SER A 43 11.91 10.70 -4.32
C SER A 43 11.25 12.02 -3.91
N ILE A 44 11.22 12.33 -2.60
CA ILE A 44 10.75 13.61 -2.08
C ILE A 44 11.59 14.75 -2.65
N SER A 45 12.92 14.61 -2.63
CA SER A 45 13.85 15.62 -3.15
C SER A 45 13.69 15.84 -4.66
N VAL A 46 13.58 14.75 -5.44
CA VAL A 46 13.34 14.84 -6.90
C VAL A 46 12.01 15.52 -7.20
N ILE A 47 10.92 15.16 -6.52
CA ILE A 47 9.60 15.76 -6.73
C ILE A 47 9.61 17.24 -6.34
N SER A 48 10.23 17.60 -5.22
CA SER A 48 10.42 18.98 -4.76
C SER A 48 11.04 19.83 -5.87
N ASN A 49 12.13 19.38 -6.46
CA ASN A 49 12.84 20.07 -7.54
C ASN A 49 11.99 20.18 -8.83
N LEU A 50 11.27 19.12 -9.22
CA LEU A 50 10.45 19.09 -10.42
C LEU A 50 9.26 20.05 -10.33
N VAL A 51 8.62 20.10 -9.17
CA VAL A 51 7.40 20.91 -8.93
C VAL A 51 7.75 22.34 -8.54
N GLY A 52 8.91 22.57 -7.92
CA GLY A 52 9.36 23.86 -7.42
C GLY A 52 8.72 24.23 -6.06
N ILE A 53 8.58 23.26 -5.18
CA ILE A 53 8.12 23.44 -3.79
C ILE A 53 9.15 22.84 -2.82
N THR A 54 9.02 23.10 -1.53
CA THR A 54 9.97 22.56 -0.54
C THR A 54 9.74 21.07 -0.28
N GLU A 55 10.78 20.34 0.11
CA GLU A 55 10.69 18.92 0.51
C GLU A 55 9.69 18.72 1.66
N VAL A 56 9.63 19.67 2.60
CA VAL A 56 8.65 19.66 3.70
C VAL A 56 7.22 19.68 3.17
N GLN A 57 6.95 20.46 2.13
CA GLN A 57 5.61 20.51 1.50
C GLN A 57 5.28 19.18 0.78
N VAL A 58 6.26 18.55 0.14
CA VAL A 58 6.07 17.22 -0.47
C VAL A 58 5.80 16.19 0.61
N LYS A 59 6.62 16.16 1.66
CA LYS A 59 6.49 15.23 2.80
C LYS A 59 5.17 15.41 3.54
N SER A 60 4.72 16.64 3.75
CA SER A 60 3.42 16.94 4.37
C SER A 60 2.26 16.29 3.60
N VAL A 61 2.29 16.29 2.27
CA VAL A 61 1.25 15.65 1.46
C VAL A 61 1.38 14.12 1.51
N SER A 62 2.60 13.59 1.43
CA SER A 62 2.82 12.15 1.46
C SER A 62 2.46 11.50 2.80
N THR A 63 2.59 12.22 3.90
CA THR A 63 2.21 11.72 5.24
C THR A 63 0.73 11.96 5.58
N PHE A 64 0.07 12.89 4.90
CA PHE A 64 -1.34 13.18 5.12
C PHE A 64 -2.25 12.06 4.59
N TYR A 65 -1.93 11.51 3.42
CA TYR A 65 -2.73 10.45 2.79
C TYR A 65 -2.17 9.07 3.13
N SER A 66 -2.97 8.23 3.78
CA SER A 66 -2.58 6.87 4.22
C SER A 66 -2.18 5.92 3.09
N MET A 67 -2.61 6.22 1.83
CA MET A 67 -2.21 5.45 0.65
C MET A 67 -0.72 5.57 0.31
N TYR A 68 -0.06 6.66 0.72
CA TYR A 68 1.38 6.82 0.50
C TYR A 68 2.16 6.20 1.66
N LYS A 69 2.89 5.14 1.36
CA LYS A 69 3.71 4.44 2.36
C LYS A 69 5.03 5.16 2.55
N GLN A 70 5.45 5.32 3.80
CA GLN A 70 6.70 6.00 4.17
C GLN A 70 7.86 5.02 4.32
N GLU A 71 7.53 3.73 4.41
CA GLU A 71 8.47 2.62 4.58
C GLU A 71 8.13 1.49 3.62
N PRO A 72 9.08 0.59 3.30
CA PRO A 72 8.81 -0.57 2.48
C PRO A 72 7.68 -1.43 3.06
N THR A 73 6.77 -1.85 2.18
CA THR A 73 5.68 -2.77 2.53
C THR A 73 5.99 -4.17 2.01
N GLY A 74 5.38 -5.18 2.61
CA GLY A 74 5.41 -6.54 2.12
C GLY A 74 4.70 -6.68 0.77
N LYS A 75 4.84 -7.86 0.18
CA LYS A 75 4.20 -8.22 -1.09
C LYS A 75 2.68 -8.03 -1.06
N TYR A 76 2.07 -8.32 0.08
CA TYR A 76 0.64 -8.15 0.34
C TYR A 76 0.42 -7.17 1.49
N LEU A 77 -0.16 -6.02 1.17
CA LEU A 77 -0.62 -5.05 2.14
C LEU A 77 -2.06 -5.39 2.54
N LEU A 78 -2.25 -5.76 3.80
CA LEU A 78 -3.54 -6.13 4.38
C LEU A 78 -4.10 -4.92 5.15
N SER A 79 -5.02 -4.19 4.54
CA SER A 79 -5.62 -2.97 5.13
C SER A 79 -7.04 -3.28 5.59
N VAL A 80 -7.22 -3.50 6.90
CA VAL A 80 -8.53 -3.86 7.49
C VAL A 80 -9.26 -2.61 7.98
N CYS A 81 -10.48 -2.40 7.52
CA CYS A 81 -11.29 -1.27 7.93
C CYS A 81 -11.77 -1.42 9.39
N LYS A 82 -11.49 -0.40 10.21
CA LYS A 82 -11.93 -0.31 11.61
C LYS A 82 -13.03 0.74 11.85
N SER A 83 -13.56 1.34 10.78
CA SER A 83 -14.60 2.36 10.90
C SER A 83 -15.96 1.75 11.26
N ILE A 84 -16.89 2.63 11.66
CA ILE A 84 -18.11 2.28 12.43
C ILE A 84 -18.92 1.13 11.82
N SER A 85 -19.17 1.11 10.50
CA SER A 85 -19.93 0.02 9.87
C SER A 85 -19.22 -1.32 9.98
N CYS A 86 -17.89 -1.33 9.80
CA CYS A 86 -17.07 -2.54 9.93
C CYS A 86 -17.00 -2.98 11.40
N GLU A 87 -16.85 -2.04 12.32
CA GLU A 87 -16.78 -2.32 13.76
C GLU A 87 -18.07 -2.94 14.30
N ILE A 88 -19.24 -2.41 13.93
CA ILE A 88 -20.55 -2.98 14.30
C ILE A 88 -20.70 -4.41 13.73
N ASN A 89 -20.05 -4.72 12.63
CA ASN A 89 -20.04 -6.04 11.99
C ASN A 89 -18.79 -6.88 12.37
N ASN A 90 -18.20 -6.64 13.55
CA ASN A 90 -17.10 -7.40 14.14
C ASN A 90 -15.74 -7.30 13.41
N SER A 91 -15.39 -6.16 12.83
CA SER A 91 -14.04 -5.98 12.24
C SER A 91 -12.92 -6.12 13.26
N SER A 92 -13.15 -5.79 14.53
CA SER A 92 -12.19 -6.01 15.62
C SER A 92 -11.80 -7.48 15.76
N GLU A 93 -12.74 -8.43 15.57
CA GLU A 93 -12.43 -9.86 15.58
C GLU A 93 -11.53 -10.25 14.40
N VAL A 94 -11.84 -9.72 13.20
CA VAL A 94 -11.02 -9.93 12.00
C VAL A 94 -9.61 -9.40 12.21
N ILE A 95 -9.47 -8.18 12.74
CA ILE A 95 -8.18 -7.54 13.06
C ILE A 95 -7.38 -8.41 14.03
N ASN A 96 -7.96 -8.79 15.16
CA ASN A 96 -7.27 -9.59 16.18
C ASN A 96 -6.80 -10.94 15.62
N LYS A 97 -7.64 -11.62 14.85
CA LYS A 97 -7.30 -12.92 14.27
C LYS A 97 -6.23 -12.82 13.17
N LEU A 98 -6.24 -11.76 12.38
CA LEU A 98 -5.17 -11.53 11.41
C LEU A 98 -3.84 -11.19 12.08
N GLN A 99 -3.87 -10.41 13.17
CA GLN A 99 -2.67 -10.13 13.97
C GLN A 99 -2.12 -11.42 14.63
N GLU A 100 -2.97 -12.27 15.19
CA GLU A 100 -2.57 -13.58 15.71
C GLU A 100 -1.96 -14.49 14.61
N PHE A 101 -2.56 -14.49 13.41
CA PHE A 101 -2.11 -15.32 12.30
C PHE A 101 -0.78 -14.85 11.70
N THR A 102 -0.62 -13.53 11.53
CA THR A 102 0.59 -12.94 10.91
C THR A 102 1.71 -12.69 11.93
N GLY A 103 1.38 -12.57 13.21
CA GLY A 103 2.30 -12.14 14.27
C GLY A 103 2.62 -10.64 14.22
N LEU A 104 1.89 -9.85 13.43
CA LEU A 104 2.18 -8.43 13.17
C LEU A 104 1.29 -7.51 14.00
N ASN A 105 1.87 -6.44 14.49
CA ASN A 105 1.12 -5.30 14.99
C ASN A 105 0.72 -4.35 13.84
N ASN A 106 -0.01 -3.30 14.19
CA ASN A 106 -0.44 -2.31 13.20
C ASN A 106 0.76 -1.59 12.56
N ASN A 107 0.76 -1.49 11.24
CA ASN A 107 1.83 -0.93 10.40
C ASN A 107 3.16 -1.70 10.44
N GLU A 108 3.13 -2.98 10.76
CA GLU A 108 4.31 -3.84 10.70
C GLU A 108 4.33 -4.72 9.45
N THR A 109 5.54 -5.03 9.01
CA THR A 109 5.83 -5.96 7.92
C THR A 109 6.55 -7.18 8.49
N ASP A 110 6.21 -8.39 8.02
CA ASP A 110 6.87 -9.61 8.44
C ASP A 110 8.33 -9.69 7.93
N GLU A 111 9.15 -10.52 8.60
CA GLU A 111 10.57 -10.65 8.28
C GLU A 111 10.83 -11.15 6.84
N ASP A 112 9.90 -11.94 6.32
CA ASP A 112 9.95 -12.47 4.95
C ASP A 112 9.53 -11.43 3.88
N GLY A 113 9.02 -10.27 4.29
CA GLY A 113 8.48 -9.24 3.40
C GLY A 113 7.24 -9.70 2.63
N LEU A 114 6.48 -10.65 3.19
CA LEU A 114 5.29 -11.19 2.54
C LEU A 114 4.05 -10.36 2.87
N PHE A 115 3.80 -10.11 4.15
CA PHE A 115 2.65 -9.35 4.62
C PHE A 115 3.06 -8.06 5.31
N THR A 116 2.29 -7.00 5.05
CA THR A 116 2.20 -5.81 5.91
C THR A 116 0.77 -5.73 6.41
N PHE A 117 0.58 -5.56 7.72
CA PHE A 117 -0.74 -5.41 8.31
C PHE A 117 -0.99 -3.96 8.74
N GLU A 118 -2.17 -3.43 8.43
CA GLU A 118 -2.63 -2.13 8.90
C GLU A 118 -4.13 -2.12 9.18
N ALA A 119 -4.54 -1.49 10.28
CA ALA A 119 -5.92 -1.18 10.58
C ALA A 119 -6.20 0.27 10.12
N VAL A 120 -7.07 0.41 9.11
CA VAL A 120 -7.31 1.69 8.43
C VAL A 120 -8.71 2.25 8.72
N GLU A 121 -8.88 3.53 8.45
CA GLU A 121 -10.20 4.18 8.44
C GLU A 121 -11.04 3.68 7.24
N CYS A 122 -12.23 4.25 7.05
CA CYS A 122 -13.20 3.79 6.08
C CYS A 122 -12.64 3.71 4.65
N ILE A 123 -12.70 2.51 4.07
CA ILE A 123 -12.30 2.21 2.69
C ILE A 123 -13.45 2.32 1.67
N GLY A 124 -14.63 2.76 2.12
CA GLY A 124 -15.78 2.97 1.24
C GLY A 124 -16.66 1.74 0.96
N ALA A 125 -16.37 0.58 1.54
CA ALA A 125 -17.09 -0.69 1.35
C ALA A 125 -18.12 -0.98 2.46
N CYS A 126 -18.84 0.04 2.94
CA CYS A 126 -19.74 -0.08 4.10
C CYS A 126 -20.91 -1.03 3.88
N GLY A 127 -21.35 -1.22 2.63
CA GLY A 127 -22.45 -2.15 2.28
C GLY A 127 -22.06 -3.63 2.41
N GLY A 128 -20.77 -3.93 2.35
CA GLY A 128 -20.22 -5.28 2.50
C GLY A 128 -19.36 -5.44 3.76
N ALA A 129 -19.66 -4.70 4.82
CA ALA A 129 -18.90 -4.75 6.08
C ALA A 129 -19.03 -6.11 6.79
N PRO A 130 -17.94 -6.61 7.45
CA PRO A 130 -16.60 -6.03 7.53
C PRO A 130 -15.85 -6.17 6.21
N ALA A 131 -14.94 -5.23 5.92
CA ALA A 131 -14.19 -5.21 4.69
C ALA A 131 -12.70 -4.93 4.92
N MET A 132 -11.85 -5.46 4.06
CA MET A 132 -10.44 -5.13 3.99
C MET A 132 -9.99 -4.94 2.53
N GLN A 133 -8.81 -4.40 2.36
CA GLN A 133 -8.13 -4.40 1.06
C GLN A 133 -6.87 -5.27 1.12
N VAL A 134 -6.58 -5.95 0.02
CA VAL A 134 -5.31 -6.61 -0.25
C VAL A 134 -4.70 -5.91 -1.46
N ASN A 135 -3.62 -5.17 -1.27
CA ASN A 135 -3.01 -4.35 -2.33
C ASN A 135 -4.03 -3.45 -3.06
N TYR A 136 -4.95 -2.81 -2.28
CA TYR A 136 -6.06 -1.96 -2.76
C TYR A 136 -7.23 -2.67 -3.44
N GLU A 137 -7.18 -4.00 -3.63
CA GLU A 137 -8.34 -4.80 -4.06
C GLU A 137 -9.24 -5.07 -2.86
N THR A 138 -10.51 -4.68 -2.96
CA THR A 138 -11.46 -4.75 -1.83
C THR A 138 -12.07 -6.14 -1.70
N VAL A 139 -12.06 -6.66 -0.48
CA VAL A 139 -12.70 -7.91 -0.07
C VAL A 139 -13.75 -7.58 0.99
N GLU A 140 -14.99 -7.97 0.73
CA GLU A 140 -16.16 -7.66 1.53
C GLU A 140 -16.75 -8.89 2.23
N GLY A 141 -17.61 -8.67 3.23
CA GLY A 141 -18.30 -9.75 3.95
C GLY A 141 -17.35 -10.68 4.70
N LEU A 142 -16.30 -10.11 5.27
CA LEU A 142 -15.27 -10.90 5.95
C LEU A 142 -15.77 -11.48 7.27
N THR A 143 -15.42 -12.75 7.48
CA THR A 143 -15.32 -13.33 8.81
C THR A 143 -13.84 -13.51 9.16
N ALA A 144 -13.52 -13.66 10.45
CA ALA A 144 -12.15 -13.95 10.87
C ALA A 144 -11.58 -15.20 10.17
N GLU A 145 -12.40 -16.25 9.99
CA GLU A 145 -12.03 -17.47 9.30
C GLU A 145 -11.71 -17.24 7.83
N ASN A 146 -12.58 -16.52 7.09
CA ASN A 146 -12.37 -16.24 5.68
C ASN A 146 -11.12 -15.37 5.44
N ALA A 147 -10.85 -14.42 6.34
CA ALA A 147 -9.67 -13.57 6.28
C ALA A 147 -8.38 -14.40 6.45
N ILE A 148 -8.35 -15.32 7.43
CA ILE A 148 -7.22 -16.24 7.63
C ILE A 148 -7.04 -17.17 6.43
N ASN A 149 -8.13 -17.74 5.91
CA ASN A 149 -8.09 -18.62 4.73
C ASN A 149 -7.52 -17.89 3.51
N LEU A 150 -7.91 -16.65 3.29
CA LEU A 150 -7.36 -15.82 2.22
C LEU A 150 -5.85 -15.58 2.41
N CYS A 151 -5.41 -15.19 3.61
CA CYS A 151 -3.99 -14.99 3.89
C CYS A 151 -3.18 -16.29 3.75
N SER A 152 -3.73 -17.43 4.19
CA SER A 152 -3.11 -18.73 4.03
C SER A 152 -2.94 -19.10 2.55
N TRP A 153 -3.95 -18.83 1.73
CA TRP A 153 -3.90 -19.02 0.29
C TRP A 153 -2.85 -18.10 -0.37
N LEU A 154 -2.83 -16.81 -0.02
CA LEU A 154 -1.83 -15.85 -0.51
C LEU A 154 -0.40 -16.31 -0.18
N LYS A 155 -0.20 -16.83 1.03
CA LYS A 155 1.07 -17.40 1.46
C LYS A 155 1.46 -18.60 0.60
N ALA A 156 0.56 -19.55 0.41
CA ALA A 156 0.79 -20.76 -0.39
C ALA A 156 1.13 -20.41 -1.86
N VAL A 157 0.37 -19.52 -2.50
CA VAL A 157 0.61 -19.09 -3.87
C VAL A 157 1.95 -18.39 -4.02
N SER A 158 2.38 -17.62 -3.03
CA SER A 158 3.67 -16.93 -3.06
C SER A 158 4.86 -17.89 -3.07
N TYR A 159 4.76 -18.99 -2.32
CA TYR A 159 5.81 -20.01 -2.29
C TYR A 159 5.83 -20.91 -3.53
N THR A 160 4.68 -21.15 -4.19
CA THR A 160 4.64 -21.97 -5.41
C THR A 160 5.36 -21.34 -6.59
N HIS A 161 5.42 -20.01 -6.69
CA HIS A 161 6.20 -19.32 -7.72
C HIS A 161 7.72 -19.36 -7.48
N LEU A 162 8.18 -19.68 -6.27
CA LEU A 162 9.61 -19.83 -5.95
C LEU A 162 10.11 -21.25 -6.21
N THR A 163 9.24 -22.22 -6.44
CA THR A 163 9.56 -23.66 -6.56
C THR A 163 9.32 -24.26 -7.93
N LEU A 164 9.09 -23.45 -8.97
CA LEU A 164 9.10 -23.98 -10.35
C LEU A 164 10.55 -24.37 -10.71
N PRO A 165 10.86 -25.67 -10.83
CA PRO A 165 12.17 -26.06 -11.32
C PRO A 165 12.31 -25.56 -12.75
N THR A 166 13.36 -24.77 -13.02
CA THR A 166 13.81 -24.51 -14.37
C THR A 166 14.30 -25.84 -14.95
N THR A 167 13.40 -26.64 -15.47
CA THR A 167 13.76 -27.69 -16.39
C THR A 167 14.01 -27.03 -17.74
N THR A 168 15.23 -26.58 -17.97
CA THR A 168 15.75 -26.41 -19.33
C THR A 168 16.09 -27.79 -19.87
N PRO A 169 15.63 -28.13 -21.08
CA PRO A 169 16.08 -29.33 -21.80
C PRO A 169 17.54 -29.22 -22.24
#